data_46dba370aef8ee382010db0a1cc2ec8b
#
_entry.id   46dba370aef8ee382010db0a1cc2ec8b
#
_cell.length_a   1.000
_cell.length_b   1.000
_cell.length_c   1.000
_cell.angle_alpha   90.00
_cell.angle_beta   90.00
_cell.angle_gamma   90.00
#
_symmetry.space_group_name_H-M   'P 1'
#
loop_
_entity.id
_entity.type
_entity.pdbx_description
1 polymer ?
#
loop_
_entity_poly.entity_id
_entity_poly.type
_entity_poly.pdbx_seq_one_letter_code
_entity_poly.pdbx_strand_id
1 'polypeptide(L)'
;METTYQLIVIGAGPGGYVAAIRAAQLGLKTAVIENREVGGTCLNRGCIPTKSLLHAAELYHEASANFETLGLHAAELSYDAAKMQDRKNEVVAKLRGGVEQLFKSDGVAQLAGTGTILDEHTVLFTPAEGEALRLTAEHVLIATGSVPSNPPVEGMDLPGVITSDELLDLTRMPEHLIVAGAGVIGMEFASLY
;
A
#
# COMPACT_ATOMS: atom_id res chain seq x y z
N MET A 1 -18.64 -15.21 -15.64
CA MET A 1 -17.35 -15.17 -14.92
C MET A 1 -16.91 -16.61 -14.66
N GLU A 2 -15.61 -16.86 -14.75
CA GLU A 2 -15.06 -18.18 -14.45
C GLU A 2 -15.10 -18.45 -12.95
N THR A 3 -15.41 -19.67 -12.54
CA THR A 3 -15.67 -20.00 -11.13
C THR A 3 -14.72 -21.07 -10.57
N THR A 4 -13.84 -21.65 -11.41
CA THR A 4 -12.92 -22.71 -11.01
C THR A 4 -11.47 -22.35 -11.33
N TYR A 5 -10.60 -22.43 -10.34
CA TYR A 5 -9.18 -22.08 -10.38
C TYR A 5 -8.33 -23.21 -9.78
N GLN A 6 -7.03 -23.17 -10.00
CA GLN A 6 -6.07 -24.01 -9.26
C GLN A 6 -5.58 -23.28 -8.00
N LEU A 7 -5.46 -21.94 -8.08
CA LEU A 7 -5.11 -21.12 -6.94
C LEU A 7 -6.03 -19.90 -6.84
N ILE A 8 -6.61 -19.69 -5.69
CA ILE A 8 -7.24 -18.41 -5.31
C ILE A 8 -6.40 -17.76 -4.24
N VAL A 9 -5.99 -16.50 -4.48
CA VAL A 9 -5.26 -15.67 -3.51
C VAL A 9 -6.21 -14.62 -2.97
N ILE A 10 -6.33 -14.53 -1.65
CA ILE A 10 -7.14 -13.50 -0.97
C ILE A 10 -6.20 -12.42 -0.44
N GLY A 11 -6.25 -11.24 -1.08
CA GLY A 11 -5.38 -10.10 -0.86
C GLY A 11 -4.32 -9.94 -1.95
N ALA A 12 -4.23 -8.74 -2.52
CA ALA A 12 -3.26 -8.37 -3.56
C ALA A 12 -2.11 -7.49 -3.03
N GLY A 13 -1.75 -7.63 -1.76
CA GLY A 13 -0.52 -7.06 -1.20
C GLY A 13 0.74 -7.80 -1.67
N PRO A 14 1.96 -7.42 -1.20
CA PRO A 14 3.22 -8.02 -1.65
C PRO A 14 3.26 -9.55 -1.56
N GLY A 15 2.69 -10.12 -0.51
CA GLY A 15 2.58 -11.58 -0.39
C GLY A 15 1.66 -12.20 -1.43
N GLY A 16 0.54 -11.53 -1.73
CA GLY A 16 -0.48 -12.03 -2.64
C GLY A 16 -0.12 -11.85 -4.11
N TYR A 17 0.21 -10.61 -4.55
CA TYR A 17 0.46 -10.38 -5.97
C TYR A 17 1.72 -11.10 -6.47
N VAL A 18 2.77 -11.20 -5.66
CA VAL A 18 3.99 -11.93 -6.03
C VAL A 18 3.69 -13.42 -6.20
N ALA A 19 2.94 -14.02 -5.25
CA ALA A 19 2.55 -15.42 -5.32
C ALA A 19 1.65 -15.71 -6.52
N ALA A 20 0.66 -14.84 -6.78
CA ALA A 20 -0.27 -15.01 -7.89
C ALA A 20 0.41 -14.92 -9.25
N ILE A 21 1.28 -13.93 -9.47
CA ILE A 21 2.07 -13.78 -10.70
C ILE A 21 2.94 -15.02 -10.88
N ARG A 22 3.65 -15.45 -9.83
CA ARG A 22 4.53 -16.62 -9.93
C ARG A 22 3.76 -17.90 -10.21
N ALA A 23 2.61 -18.12 -9.57
CA ALA A 23 1.75 -19.27 -9.83
C ALA A 23 1.29 -19.30 -11.29
N ALA A 24 0.83 -18.17 -11.82
CA ALA A 24 0.41 -18.06 -13.21
C ALA A 24 1.55 -18.33 -14.21
N GLN A 25 2.76 -17.81 -13.95
CA GLN A 25 3.96 -18.10 -14.74
C GLN A 25 4.36 -19.59 -14.72
N LEU A 26 3.99 -20.31 -13.67
CA LEU A 26 4.16 -21.76 -13.58
C LEU A 26 3.02 -22.55 -14.22
N GLY A 27 2.06 -21.87 -14.85
CA GLY A 27 0.94 -22.47 -15.58
C GLY A 27 -0.31 -22.75 -14.75
N LEU A 28 -0.35 -22.29 -13.49
CA LEU A 28 -1.54 -22.44 -12.65
C LEU A 28 -2.61 -21.39 -13.04
N LYS A 29 -3.84 -21.83 -13.21
CA LYS A 29 -4.99 -20.97 -13.39
C LYS A 29 -5.29 -20.26 -12.08
N THR A 30 -4.95 -18.98 -12.00
CA THR A 30 -4.90 -18.21 -10.75
C THR A 30 -5.89 -17.05 -10.75
N ALA A 31 -6.57 -16.85 -9.61
CA ALA A 31 -7.34 -15.64 -9.32
C ALA A 31 -6.81 -14.93 -8.07
N VAL A 32 -6.92 -13.61 -8.06
CA VAL A 32 -6.65 -12.76 -6.89
C VAL A 32 -7.91 -11.98 -6.55
N ILE A 33 -8.32 -12.03 -5.29
CA ILE A 33 -9.43 -11.24 -4.74
C ILE A 33 -8.85 -10.11 -3.90
N GLU A 34 -9.20 -8.87 -4.23
CA GLU A 34 -8.75 -7.68 -3.48
C GLU A 34 -9.92 -6.71 -3.30
N ASN A 35 -10.14 -6.26 -2.07
CA ASN A 35 -11.26 -5.39 -1.73
C ASN A 35 -10.89 -3.89 -1.64
N ARG A 36 -9.61 -3.56 -1.83
CA ARG A 36 -9.10 -2.19 -1.89
C ARG A 36 -8.29 -2.04 -3.19
N GLU A 37 -7.03 -1.65 -3.10
CA GLU A 37 -6.17 -1.46 -4.26
C GLU A 37 -5.09 -2.53 -4.36
N VAL A 38 -4.85 -2.98 -5.58
CA VAL A 38 -3.72 -3.85 -5.91
C VAL A 38 -2.41 -3.24 -5.42
N GLY A 39 -1.54 -4.07 -4.85
CA GLY A 39 -0.29 -3.64 -4.23
C GLY A 39 -0.36 -3.60 -2.69
N GLY A 40 -1.58 -3.60 -2.14
CA GLY A 40 -1.82 -3.65 -0.69
C GLY A 40 -1.24 -2.45 0.07
N THR A 41 -1.07 -2.61 1.37
CA THR A 41 -0.59 -1.56 2.28
C THR A 41 0.78 -1.04 1.86
N CYS A 42 1.75 -1.90 1.60
CA CYS A 42 3.13 -1.48 1.29
C CYS A 42 3.20 -0.54 0.09
N LEU A 43 2.50 -0.85 -1.01
CA LEU A 43 2.57 -0.07 -2.24
C LEU A 43 1.72 1.21 -2.15
N ASN A 44 0.52 1.14 -1.57
CA ASN A 44 -0.44 2.24 -1.65
C ASN A 44 -0.40 3.18 -0.44
N ARG A 45 -0.11 2.67 0.77
CA ARG A 45 -0.17 3.46 2.03
C ARG A 45 0.87 3.05 3.08
N GLY A 46 2.03 2.56 2.63
CA GLY A 46 3.12 2.11 3.50
C GLY A 46 4.48 2.41 2.91
N CYS A 47 5.22 1.36 2.53
CA CYS A 47 6.62 1.45 2.13
C CYS A 47 6.88 2.46 1.02
N ILE A 48 6.13 2.38 -0.08
CA ILE A 48 6.40 3.19 -1.28
C ILE A 48 6.10 4.67 -1.05
N PRO A 49 4.88 5.07 -0.60
CA PRO A 49 4.60 6.47 -0.36
C PRO A 49 5.50 7.07 0.72
N THR A 50 5.77 6.35 1.80
CA THR A 50 6.68 6.83 2.86
C THR A 50 8.09 7.09 2.33
N LYS A 51 8.67 6.14 1.58
CA LYS A 51 10.02 6.29 1.01
C LYS A 51 10.08 7.39 -0.05
N SER A 52 9.00 7.61 -0.80
CA SER A 52 8.93 8.73 -1.74
C SER A 52 9.01 10.09 -1.05
N LEU A 53 8.31 10.25 0.09
CA LEU A 53 8.34 11.47 0.89
C LEU A 53 9.67 11.63 1.65
N LEU A 54 10.16 10.56 2.28
CA LEU A 54 11.45 10.55 2.98
C LEU A 54 12.60 10.96 2.04
N HIS A 55 12.63 10.43 0.82
CA HIS A 55 13.67 10.80 -0.14
C HIS A 55 13.67 12.31 -0.46
N ALA A 56 12.49 12.93 -0.58
CA ALA A 56 12.41 14.38 -0.78
C ALA A 56 12.89 15.17 0.46
N ALA A 57 12.54 14.70 1.67
CA ALA A 57 13.00 15.30 2.91
C ALA A 57 14.52 15.15 3.11
N GLU A 58 15.08 13.99 2.78
CA GLU A 58 16.54 13.74 2.81
C GLU A 58 17.29 14.67 1.87
N LEU A 59 16.81 14.85 0.63
CA LEU A 59 17.42 15.80 -0.32
C LEU A 59 17.37 17.24 0.20
N TYR A 60 16.25 17.63 0.82
CA TYR A 60 16.13 18.97 1.41
C TYR A 60 17.10 19.14 2.59
N HIS A 61 17.17 18.15 3.47
CA HIS A 61 18.08 18.15 4.60
C HIS A 61 19.55 18.21 4.15
N GLU A 62 19.92 17.38 3.19
CA GLU A 62 21.28 17.34 2.64
C GLU A 62 21.67 18.70 2.03
N ALA A 63 20.75 19.30 1.27
CA ALA A 63 20.99 20.61 0.66
C ALA A 63 21.11 21.73 1.72
N SER A 64 20.34 21.65 2.81
CA SER A 64 20.34 22.68 3.87
C SER A 64 21.51 22.58 4.84
N ALA A 65 21.95 21.35 5.16
CA ALA A 65 22.90 21.10 6.24
C ALA A 65 24.32 20.79 5.73
N ASN A 66 24.47 20.11 4.59
CA ASN A 66 25.74 19.51 4.19
C ASN A 66 26.35 20.09 2.92
N PHE A 67 25.59 20.82 2.09
CA PHE A 67 26.11 21.34 0.81
C PHE A 67 27.34 22.22 0.98
N GLU A 68 27.36 23.07 1.99
CA GLU A 68 28.48 23.98 2.23
C GLU A 68 29.78 23.22 2.55
N THR A 69 29.71 22.12 3.28
CA THR A 69 30.86 21.26 3.61
C THR A 69 31.39 20.52 2.38
N LEU A 70 30.54 20.31 1.38
CA LEU A 70 30.88 19.68 0.12
C LEU A 70 31.35 20.67 -0.95
N GLY A 71 31.40 21.98 -0.64
CA GLY A 71 31.72 23.03 -1.60
C GLY A 71 30.60 23.33 -2.58
N LEU A 72 29.37 22.92 -2.26
CA LEU A 72 28.18 23.22 -3.05
C LEU A 72 27.41 24.37 -2.41
N HIS A 73 26.73 25.17 -3.20
CA HIS A 73 25.94 26.30 -2.72
C HIS A 73 24.52 26.19 -3.28
N ALA A 74 23.53 26.27 -2.42
CA ALA A 74 22.12 26.39 -2.78
C ALA A 74 21.62 27.76 -2.26
N ALA A 75 21.20 28.63 -3.17
CA ALA A 75 20.53 29.88 -2.80
C ALA A 75 19.03 29.63 -2.61
N GLU A 76 18.43 30.09 -1.53
CA GLU A 76 17.00 30.04 -1.24
C GLU A 76 16.38 28.64 -1.36
N LEU A 77 16.72 27.76 -0.42
CA LEU A 77 16.13 26.43 -0.36
C LEU A 77 14.70 26.51 0.20
N SER A 78 13.73 25.98 -0.54
CA SER A 78 12.34 25.89 -0.12
C SER A 78 11.74 24.55 -0.52
N TYR A 79 10.59 24.19 0.05
CA TYR A 79 9.85 23.00 -0.31
C TYR A 79 8.39 23.35 -0.65
N ASP A 80 7.76 22.52 -1.45
CA ASP A 80 6.34 22.58 -1.81
C ASP A 80 5.71 21.23 -1.42
N ALA A 81 5.00 21.21 -0.30
CA ALA A 81 4.38 20.00 0.24
C ALA A 81 3.36 19.39 -0.74
N ALA A 82 2.61 20.23 -1.49
CA ALA A 82 1.63 19.74 -2.47
C ALA A 82 2.33 18.99 -3.61
N LYS A 83 3.42 19.54 -4.15
CA LYS A 83 4.21 18.84 -5.18
C LYS A 83 4.88 17.57 -4.67
N MET A 84 5.30 17.52 -3.41
CA MET A 84 5.80 16.29 -2.79
C MET A 84 4.70 15.22 -2.76
N GLN A 85 3.48 15.59 -2.39
CA GLN A 85 2.32 14.69 -2.40
C GLN A 85 1.97 14.22 -3.82
N ASP A 86 1.95 15.13 -4.79
CA ASP A 86 1.69 14.79 -6.20
C ASP A 86 2.72 13.78 -6.70
N ARG A 87 4.00 14.02 -6.43
CA ARG A 87 5.08 13.09 -6.80
C ARG A 87 4.93 11.72 -6.14
N LYS A 88 4.60 11.67 -4.85
CA LYS A 88 4.29 10.43 -4.15
C LYS A 88 3.15 9.67 -4.84
N ASN A 89 2.05 10.37 -5.15
CA ASN A 89 0.88 9.77 -5.79
C ASN A 89 1.20 9.22 -7.20
N GLU A 90 2.00 9.95 -8.00
CA GLU A 90 2.48 9.46 -9.30
C GLU A 90 3.30 8.16 -9.18
N VAL A 91 4.21 8.09 -8.21
CA VAL A 91 5.03 6.88 -7.97
C VAL A 91 4.14 5.70 -7.61
N VAL A 92 3.20 5.89 -6.68
CA VAL A 92 2.25 4.86 -6.26
C VAL A 92 1.40 4.39 -7.45
N ALA A 93 0.81 5.31 -8.19
CA ALA A 93 -0.04 4.99 -9.35
C ALA A 93 0.74 4.22 -10.43
N LYS A 94 1.98 4.63 -10.72
CA LYS A 94 2.84 3.95 -11.69
C LYS A 94 3.15 2.52 -11.29
N LEU A 95 3.49 2.29 -10.02
CA LEU A 95 3.84 0.95 -9.54
C LEU A 95 2.61 0.04 -9.44
N ARG A 96 1.46 0.57 -9.00
CA ARG A 96 0.19 -0.17 -9.01
C ARG A 96 -0.19 -0.60 -10.42
N GLY A 97 -0.16 0.32 -11.39
CA GLY A 97 -0.41 0.00 -12.80
C GLY A 97 0.56 -1.06 -13.35
N GLY A 98 1.82 -1.08 -12.86
CA GLY A 98 2.78 -2.13 -13.19
C GLY A 98 2.35 -3.52 -12.72
N VAL A 99 1.84 -3.64 -11.49
CA VAL A 99 1.32 -4.92 -10.96
C VAL A 99 0.07 -5.36 -11.72
N GLU A 100 -0.87 -4.44 -12.00
CA GLU A 100 -2.07 -4.73 -12.80
C GLU A 100 -1.72 -5.19 -14.21
N GLN A 101 -0.69 -4.58 -14.82
CA GLN A 101 -0.17 -5.00 -16.12
C GLN A 101 0.40 -6.44 -16.07
N LEU A 102 1.12 -6.79 -15.01
CA LEU A 102 1.63 -8.14 -14.81
C LEU A 102 0.48 -9.15 -14.64
N PHE A 103 -0.55 -8.85 -13.86
CA PHE A 103 -1.74 -9.69 -13.77
C PHE A 103 -2.34 -9.96 -15.15
N LYS A 104 -2.51 -8.90 -15.94
CA LYS A 104 -3.05 -9.01 -17.29
C LYS A 104 -2.16 -9.84 -18.23
N SER A 105 -0.83 -9.61 -18.20
CA SER A 105 0.10 -10.31 -19.09
C SER A 105 0.24 -11.80 -18.76
N ASP A 106 0.18 -12.14 -17.47
CA ASP A 106 0.34 -13.51 -16.99
C ASP A 106 -1.01 -14.26 -16.86
N GLY A 107 -2.14 -13.61 -17.22
CA GLY A 107 -3.46 -14.24 -17.20
C GLY A 107 -4.04 -14.47 -15.81
N VAL A 108 -3.62 -13.69 -14.81
CA VAL A 108 -4.20 -13.72 -13.46
C VAL A 108 -5.57 -13.03 -13.48
N ALA A 109 -6.61 -13.72 -13.02
CA ALA A 109 -7.94 -13.15 -12.89
C ALA A 109 -7.98 -12.22 -11.67
N GLN A 110 -8.13 -10.92 -11.90
CA GLN A 110 -8.29 -9.92 -10.84
C GLN A 110 -9.77 -9.75 -10.51
N LEU A 111 -10.14 -10.01 -9.26
CA LEU A 111 -11.50 -9.93 -8.74
C LEU A 111 -11.59 -8.84 -7.67
N ALA A 112 -12.24 -7.73 -8.00
CA ALA A 112 -12.44 -6.61 -7.07
C ALA A 112 -13.61 -6.90 -6.12
N GLY A 113 -13.30 -7.12 -4.84
CA GLY A 113 -14.30 -7.44 -3.81
C GLY A 113 -13.69 -8.23 -2.65
N THR A 114 -14.56 -8.80 -1.82
CA THR A 114 -14.18 -9.53 -0.61
C THR A 114 -14.27 -11.04 -0.82
N GLY A 115 -13.22 -11.76 -0.40
CA GLY A 115 -13.18 -13.22 -0.36
C GLY A 115 -13.45 -13.73 1.05
N THR A 116 -14.44 -14.63 1.20
CA THR A 116 -14.72 -15.33 2.46
C THR A 116 -14.54 -16.82 2.24
N ILE A 117 -13.70 -17.47 3.03
CA ILE A 117 -13.45 -18.90 2.96
C ILE A 117 -14.65 -19.63 3.54
N LEU A 118 -15.27 -20.52 2.77
CA LEU A 118 -16.37 -21.36 3.20
C LEU A 118 -15.88 -22.74 3.65
N ASP A 119 -14.93 -23.29 2.92
CA ASP A 119 -14.23 -24.55 3.21
C ASP A 119 -12.83 -24.55 2.55
N GLU A 120 -12.11 -25.67 2.61
CA GLU A 120 -10.73 -25.81 2.11
C GLU A 120 -10.58 -25.53 0.60
N HIS A 121 -11.66 -25.63 -0.16
CA HIS A 121 -11.66 -25.48 -1.62
C HIS A 121 -12.65 -24.44 -2.14
N THR A 122 -13.45 -23.83 -1.27
CA THR A 122 -14.52 -22.92 -1.66
C THR A 122 -14.35 -21.52 -1.03
N VAL A 123 -14.35 -20.51 -1.89
CA VAL A 123 -14.33 -19.10 -1.50
C VAL A 123 -15.61 -18.43 -2.01
N LEU A 124 -16.33 -17.76 -1.12
CA LEU A 124 -17.41 -16.85 -1.49
C LEU A 124 -16.77 -15.51 -1.88
N PHE A 125 -16.87 -15.16 -3.14
CA PHE A 125 -16.50 -13.86 -3.65
C PHE A 125 -17.70 -12.92 -3.62
N THR A 126 -17.59 -11.81 -2.91
CA THR A 126 -18.60 -10.75 -2.84
C THR A 126 -18.04 -9.50 -3.51
N PRO A 127 -18.45 -9.16 -4.73
CA PRO A 127 -18.06 -7.93 -5.41
C PRO A 127 -18.66 -6.70 -4.68
N ALA A 128 -18.13 -5.51 -4.96
CA ALA A 128 -18.70 -4.26 -4.42
C ALA A 128 -20.13 -4.02 -4.92
N GLU A 129 -20.42 -4.44 -6.16
CA GLU A 129 -21.75 -4.39 -6.77
C GLU A 129 -22.04 -5.72 -7.46
N GLY A 130 -23.27 -6.23 -7.29
CA GLY A 130 -23.70 -7.49 -7.88
C GLY A 130 -23.88 -8.61 -6.87
N GLU A 131 -24.13 -9.82 -7.37
CA GLU A 131 -24.39 -10.99 -6.55
C GLU A 131 -23.09 -11.68 -6.14
N ALA A 132 -23.07 -12.25 -4.95
CA ALA A 132 -21.97 -13.07 -4.47
C ALA A 132 -21.87 -14.38 -5.27
N LEU A 133 -20.64 -14.80 -5.59
CA LEU A 133 -20.35 -15.99 -6.36
C LEU A 133 -19.52 -16.99 -5.55
N ARG A 134 -19.84 -18.26 -5.66
CA ARG A 134 -19.00 -19.34 -5.15
C ARG A 134 -17.90 -19.65 -6.16
N LEU A 135 -16.65 -19.50 -5.72
CA LEU A 135 -15.46 -19.87 -6.48
C LEU A 135 -14.85 -21.12 -5.86
N THR A 136 -14.33 -22.01 -6.69
CA THR A 136 -13.64 -23.21 -6.23
C THR A 136 -12.17 -23.20 -6.63
N ALA A 137 -11.30 -23.74 -5.78
CA ALA A 137 -9.88 -23.85 -6.05
C ALA A 137 -9.26 -25.13 -5.46
N GLU A 138 -8.18 -25.62 -6.07
CA GLU A 138 -7.37 -26.68 -5.48
C GLU A 138 -6.64 -26.17 -4.22
N HIS A 139 -6.23 -24.89 -4.26
CA HIS A 139 -5.52 -24.23 -3.15
C HIS A 139 -6.08 -22.82 -2.91
N VAL A 140 -6.13 -22.42 -1.65
CA VAL A 140 -6.47 -21.06 -1.22
C VAL A 140 -5.30 -20.47 -0.44
N LEU A 141 -4.78 -19.33 -0.91
CA LEU A 141 -3.71 -18.58 -0.22
C LEU A 141 -4.30 -17.36 0.49
N ILE A 142 -4.11 -17.29 1.79
CA ILE A 142 -4.52 -16.15 2.61
C ILE A 142 -3.36 -15.14 2.67
N ALA A 143 -3.53 -13.97 2.05
CA ALA A 143 -2.55 -12.90 2.01
C ALA A 143 -3.19 -11.53 2.33
N THR A 144 -4.12 -11.51 3.27
CA THR A 144 -5.01 -10.39 3.60
C THR A 144 -4.31 -9.19 4.24
N GLY A 145 -3.05 -9.35 4.66
CA GLY A 145 -2.25 -8.27 5.21
C GLY A 145 -2.71 -7.77 6.58
N SER A 146 -2.55 -6.47 6.82
CA SER A 146 -2.87 -5.81 8.09
C SER A 146 -3.36 -4.39 7.86
N VAL A 147 -3.98 -3.83 8.87
CA VAL A 147 -4.42 -2.43 8.92
C VAL A 147 -3.83 -1.75 10.16
N PRO A 148 -3.74 -0.41 10.22
CA PRO A 148 -3.39 0.29 11.45
C PRO A 148 -4.30 -0.13 12.59
N SER A 149 -3.73 -0.40 13.77
CA SER A 149 -4.49 -0.73 14.96
C SER A 149 -4.75 0.52 15.79
N ASN A 150 -5.94 0.62 16.35
CA ASN A 150 -6.25 1.64 17.35
C ASN A 150 -5.99 1.04 18.75
N PRO A 151 -4.91 1.46 19.46
CA PRO A 151 -4.67 1.00 20.82
C PRO A 151 -5.80 1.49 21.74
N PRO A 152 -6.09 0.78 22.84
CA PRO A 152 -7.14 1.17 23.79
C PRO A 152 -6.64 2.31 24.71
N VAL A 153 -6.38 3.48 24.10
CA VAL A 153 -5.94 4.69 24.80
C VAL A 153 -7.06 5.72 24.71
N GLU A 154 -7.35 6.37 25.81
CA GLU A 154 -8.35 7.43 25.87
C GLU A 154 -7.98 8.56 24.92
N GLY A 155 -8.96 9.05 24.15
CA GLY A 155 -8.78 10.16 23.21
C GLY A 155 -8.36 9.76 21.80
N MET A 156 -8.26 8.47 21.46
CA MET A 156 -7.90 8.01 20.11
C MET A 156 -8.93 8.40 19.03
N ASP A 157 -10.13 8.76 19.44
CA ASP A 157 -11.24 9.22 18.59
C ASP A 157 -11.35 10.76 18.50
N LEU A 158 -10.46 11.48 19.17
CA LEU A 158 -10.48 12.94 19.15
C LEU A 158 -10.03 13.52 17.79
N PRO A 159 -10.57 14.67 17.38
CA PRO A 159 -10.12 15.38 16.20
C PRO A 159 -8.61 15.68 16.24
N GLY A 160 -7.92 15.36 15.16
CA GLY A 160 -6.46 15.54 15.04
C GLY A 160 -5.64 14.32 15.46
N VAL A 161 -6.27 13.28 16.01
CA VAL A 161 -5.64 11.96 16.16
C VAL A 161 -5.82 11.21 14.86
N ILE A 162 -4.72 10.83 14.23
CA ILE A 162 -4.69 10.20 12.91
C ILE A 162 -3.76 8.99 12.92
N THR A 163 -3.96 8.08 12.00
CA THR A 163 -3.05 6.95 11.77
C THR A 163 -2.00 7.26 10.70
N SER A 164 -1.14 6.28 10.41
CA SER A 164 -0.16 6.40 9.33
C SER A 164 -0.81 6.59 7.96
N ASP A 165 -2.03 6.08 7.75
CA ASP A 165 -2.73 6.18 6.47
C ASP A 165 -3.06 7.67 6.18
N GLU A 166 -3.69 8.37 7.13
CA GLU A 166 -4.05 9.77 6.98
C GLU A 166 -2.81 10.69 6.99
N LEU A 167 -1.77 10.32 7.77
CA LEU A 167 -0.54 11.11 7.84
C LEU A 167 0.19 11.16 6.49
N LEU A 168 0.10 10.12 5.68
CA LEU A 168 0.65 10.08 4.32
C LEU A 168 -0.04 11.04 3.34
N ASP A 169 -1.24 11.49 3.67
CA ASP A 169 -2.04 12.36 2.79
C ASP A 169 -2.13 13.81 3.29
N LEU A 170 -1.36 14.17 4.33
CA LEU A 170 -1.29 15.56 4.79
C LEU A 170 -0.67 16.46 3.72
N THR A 171 -1.42 17.47 3.32
CA THR A 171 -1.00 18.50 2.34
C THR A 171 -0.34 19.71 2.98
N ARG A 172 -0.33 19.77 4.31
CA ARG A 172 0.27 20.84 5.10
C ARG A 172 1.18 20.25 6.17
N MET A 173 2.33 20.87 6.35
CA MET A 173 3.21 20.52 7.48
C MET A 173 2.54 20.92 8.79
N PRO A 174 2.39 20.01 9.76
CA PRO A 174 1.90 20.35 11.09
C PRO A 174 2.95 21.21 11.83
N GLU A 175 2.51 22.22 12.56
CA GLU A 175 3.39 23.01 13.44
C GLU A 175 3.94 22.17 14.58
N HIS A 176 3.13 21.25 15.07
CA HIS A 176 3.49 20.27 16.11
C HIS A 176 2.95 18.89 15.73
N LEU A 177 3.80 17.89 15.79
CA LEU A 177 3.45 16.49 15.58
C LEU A 177 3.87 15.67 16.81
N ILE A 178 2.92 14.97 17.41
CA ILE A 178 3.19 13.99 18.45
C ILE A 178 3.04 12.61 17.83
N VAL A 179 4.10 11.82 17.90
CA VAL A 179 4.11 10.43 17.41
C VAL A 179 3.98 9.50 18.61
N ALA A 180 2.83 8.82 18.72
CA ALA A 180 2.60 7.83 19.77
C ALA A 180 3.11 6.46 19.30
N GLY A 181 4.30 6.09 19.73
CA GLY A 181 4.99 4.85 19.41
C GLY A 181 6.30 5.08 18.66
N ALA A 182 7.34 4.34 19.06
CA ALA A 182 8.68 4.39 18.49
C ALA A 182 9.04 3.15 17.65
N GLY A 183 8.03 2.53 17.03
CA GLY A 183 8.22 1.49 16.02
C GLY A 183 8.72 2.11 14.70
N VAL A 184 9.07 1.25 13.73
CA VAL A 184 9.65 1.67 12.44
C VAL A 184 8.81 2.74 11.74
N ILE A 185 7.49 2.58 11.69
CA ILE A 185 6.58 3.55 11.06
C ILE A 185 6.63 4.91 11.77
N GLY A 186 6.53 4.92 13.10
CA GLY A 186 6.57 6.16 13.89
C GLY A 186 7.91 6.90 13.74
N MET A 187 9.02 6.17 13.71
CA MET A 187 10.35 6.74 13.53
C MET A 187 10.58 7.30 12.12
N GLU A 188 10.05 6.63 11.09
CA GLU A 188 10.10 7.14 9.70
C GLU A 188 9.33 8.46 9.58
N PHE A 189 8.13 8.55 10.15
CA PHE A 189 7.37 9.79 10.12
C PHE A 189 7.99 10.89 10.99
N ALA A 190 8.54 10.55 12.16
CA ALA A 190 9.27 11.51 12.96
C ALA A 190 10.48 12.09 12.19
N SER A 191 11.18 11.26 11.43
CA SER A 191 12.29 11.70 10.58
C SER A 191 11.81 12.56 9.40
N LEU A 192 10.70 12.18 8.75
CA LEU A 192 10.13 12.89 7.61
C LEU A 192 9.75 14.33 7.98
N TYR A 193 9.06 14.52 9.11
CA TYR A 193 8.53 15.81 9.55
C TYR A 193 9.52 16.61 10.37
#